data_e93ca639dca0576a11f0504ac75ade4d
#
_entry.id   e93ca639dca0576a11f0504ac75ade4d
#
_cell.length_a   1.000
_cell.length_b   1.000
_cell.length_c   1.000
_cell.angle_alpha   90.00
_cell.angle_beta   90.00
_cell.angle_gamma   90.00
#
_symmetry.space_group_name_H-M   'P 1'
#
loop_
_entity.id
_entity.type
_entity.pdbx_description
1 polymer ?
#
loop_
_entity_poly.entity_id
_entity_poly.type
_entity_poly.pdbx_seq_one_letter_code
_entity_poly.pdbx_strand_id
1 'polypeptide(L)'
;WGAYRGHIYTQFSKEIFHCFGDPGMRIYTDTPTEFEKFSVTRDSLGVRVDLGSEAGDIAFYDERTEEIRFYTGRSAEYSGDARYVRVCVSGQNKVPAIDFPVYPDVLYIQNETVQGPKYYKADTIKVGSHVTDEKAKGEAVFDKGEVTLTGREKVILDRGTTVKRGTTFKIQIKNDSYEIEEYNHRALVFYWGSVCPSG
;
A
#
# COMPACT_ATOMS: atom_id res chain seq x y z
N TRP A 1 -8.52 31.35 -2.18
CA TRP A 1 -9.56 32.23 -2.78
C TRP A 1 -9.96 33.36 -1.85
N GLY A 2 -9.89 33.18 -0.51
CA GLY A 2 -10.22 34.24 0.45
C GLY A 2 -9.25 35.42 0.49
N ALA A 3 -7.99 35.22 0.14
CA ALA A 3 -6.95 36.26 0.19
C ALA A 3 -7.09 37.36 -0.89
N TYR A 4 -7.90 37.12 -1.91
CA TYR A 4 -8.07 38.06 -3.01
C TYR A 4 -9.35 38.93 -2.91
N ARG A 5 -10.12 38.79 -1.83
CA ARG A 5 -11.28 39.64 -1.59
C ARG A 5 -10.83 41.02 -1.10
N GLY A 6 -10.83 42.01 -1.95
CA GLY A 6 -10.61 43.41 -1.59
C GLY A 6 -9.57 44.16 -2.42
N HIS A 7 -8.90 43.51 -3.35
CA HIS A 7 -7.95 44.19 -4.24
C HIS A 7 -8.60 44.65 -5.55
N ILE A 8 -8.30 45.85 -5.98
CA ILE A 8 -8.77 46.45 -7.23
C ILE A 8 -8.44 45.59 -8.46
N TYR A 9 -7.42 44.75 -8.39
CA TYR A 9 -6.96 43.86 -9.47
C TYR A 9 -7.50 42.42 -9.38
N THR A 10 -8.49 42.15 -8.53
CA THR A 10 -8.95 40.77 -8.26
C THR A 10 -9.48 40.06 -9.50
N GLN A 11 -10.17 40.78 -10.40
CA GLN A 11 -10.75 40.13 -11.59
C GLN A 11 -9.68 39.80 -12.61
N PHE A 12 -8.75 40.74 -12.85
CA PHE A 12 -7.62 40.55 -13.76
C PHE A 12 -6.66 39.45 -13.25
N SER A 13 -6.40 39.43 -11.94
CA SER A 13 -5.58 38.37 -11.33
C SER A 13 -6.22 37.00 -11.44
N LYS A 14 -7.55 36.88 -11.33
CA LYS A 14 -8.27 35.61 -11.51
C LYS A 14 -8.18 35.05 -12.95
N GLU A 15 -8.09 35.94 -13.93
CA GLU A 15 -7.96 35.55 -15.34
C GLU A 15 -6.54 35.10 -15.68
N ILE A 16 -5.52 35.58 -14.95
CA ILE A 16 -4.12 35.25 -15.20
C ILE A 16 -3.65 34.05 -14.38
N PHE A 17 -4.14 33.87 -13.14
CA PHE A 17 -3.72 32.78 -12.27
C PHE A 17 -4.58 31.53 -12.51
N HIS A 18 -4.00 30.53 -13.12
CA HIS A 18 -4.57 29.20 -13.24
C HIS A 18 -4.11 28.33 -12.07
N CYS A 19 -5.04 27.62 -11.45
CA CYS A 19 -4.71 26.58 -10.49
C CYS A 19 -4.19 25.36 -11.26
N PHE A 20 -2.87 25.14 -11.23
CA PHE A 20 -2.26 23.94 -11.75
C PHE A 20 -2.27 22.88 -10.64
N GLY A 21 -3.17 21.91 -10.75
CA GLY A 21 -3.32 20.82 -9.79
C GLY A 21 -4.78 20.55 -9.43
N ASP A 22 -4.99 19.61 -8.53
CA ASP A 22 -6.31 19.30 -8.02
C ASP A 22 -6.82 20.42 -7.12
N PRO A 23 -7.96 21.08 -7.46
CA PRO A 23 -8.52 22.14 -6.63
C PRO A 23 -9.01 21.64 -5.26
N GLY A 24 -9.14 20.32 -5.07
CA GLY A 24 -9.43 19.69 -3.78
C GLY A 24 -8.19 19.42 -2.92
N MET A 25 -7.00 19.63 -3.46
CA MET A 25 -5.75 19.40 -2.73
C MET A 25 -5.59 20.38 -1.58
N ARG A 26 -5.28 19.87 -0.40
CA ARG A 26 -4.99 20.70 0.77
C ARG A 26 -3.63 21.37 0.60
N ILE A 27 -3.60 22.70 0.71
CA ILE A 27 -2.37 23.49 0.67
C ILE A 27 -1.90 23.67 2.12
N TYR A 28 -0.63 23.46 2.38
CA TYR A 28 -0.03 23.82 3.66
C TYR A 28 -0.14 25.33 3.90
N THR A 29 -0.69 25.68 5.06
CA THR A 29 -0.84 27.07 5.51
C THR A 29 0.15 27.43 6.59
N ASP A 30 0.90 26.45 7.06
CA ASP A 30 1.97 26.58 8.05
C ASP A 30 3.04 25.51 7.78
N THR A 31 4.15 25.57 8.50
CA THR A 31 5.21 24.55 8.43
C THR A 31 4.63 23.19 8.83
N PRO A 32 4.71 22.17 7.97
CA PRO A 32 4.19 20.85 8.29
C PRO A 32 4.94 20.23 9.48
N THR A 33 4.18 19.62 10.38
CA THR A 33 4.71 18.87 11.52
C THR A 33 4.30 17.40 11.42
N GLU A 34 5.03 16.51 12.04
CA GLU A 34 4.61 15.12 12.20
C GLU A 34 3.35 15.01 13.07
N PHE A 35 2.64 13.90 12.96
CA PHE A 35 1.59 13.56 13.92
C PHE A 35 2.23 13.29 15.28
N GLU A 36 1.66 13.83 16.36
CA GLU A 36 2.13 13.56 17.74
C GLU A 36 2.08 12.06 18.06
N LYS A 37 1.08 11.38 17.50
CA LYS A 37 0.91 9.95 17.59
C LYS A 37 0.51 9.38 16.23
N PHE A 38 1.25 8.40 15.75
CA PHE A 38 0.87 7.56 14.64
C PHE A 38 1.13 6.11 15.03
N SER A 39 0.07 5.38 15.35
CA SER A 39 0.17 3.99 15.79
C SER A 39 -0.70 3.12 14.91
N VAL A 40 -0.10 2.07 14.36
CA VAL A 40 -0.78 1.06 13.54
C VAL A 40 -0.69 -0.29 14.27
N THR A 41 -1.84 -0.88 14.55
CA THR A 41 -1.95 -2.21 15.15
C THR A 41 -2.54 -3.17 14.13
N ARG A 42 -1.92 -4.34 13.99
CA ARG A 42 -2.33 -5.39 13.07
C ARG A 42 -2.63 -6.66 13.84
N ASP A 43 -3.80 -7.24 13.63
CA ASP A 43 -4.22 -8.48 14.25
C ASP A 43 -5.01 -9.36 13.27
N SER A 44 -5.60 -10.44 13.76
CA SER A 44 -6.40 -11.36 12.95
C SER A 44 -7.73 -10.76 12.46
N LEU A 45 -8.17 -9.65 13.03
CA LEU A 45 -9.42 -8.98 12.67
C LEU A 45 -9.19 -7.88 11.62
N GLY A 46 -7.96 -7.35 11.55
CA GLY A 46 -7.64 -6.32 10.57
C GLY A 46 -6.55 -5.35 11.03
N VAL A 47 -6.69 -4.12 10.58
CA VAL A 47 -5.74 -3.03 10.87
C VAL A 47 -6.47 -1.90 11.58
N ARG A 48 -5.88 -1.42 12.67
CA ARG A 48 -6.36 -0.24 13.41
C ARG A 48 -5.30 0.84 13.41
N VAL A 49 -5.74 2.06 13.15
CA VAL A 49 -4.93 3.28 13.22
C VAL A 49 -5.41 4.15 14.37
N ASP A 50 -4.47 4.74 15.10
CA ASP A 50 -4.74 5.68 16.19
C ASP A 50 -3.78 6.88 16.07
N LEU A 51 -4.35 8.08 15.95
CA LEU A 51 -3.66 9.36 15.84
C LEU A 51 -3.68 10.16 17.16
N GLY A 52 -4.16 9.55 18.27
CA GLY A 52 -4.25 10.20 19.57
C GLY A 52 -5.27 11.34 19.61
N SER A 53 -4.79 12.56 19.93
CA SER A 53 -5.63 13.75 20.03
C SER A 53 -5.90 14.41 18.68
N GLU A 54 -5.11 14.13 17.67
CA GLU A 54 -5.15 14.75 16.35
C GLU A 54 -6.12 14.02 15.40
N ALA A 55 -6.62 14.73 14.42
CA ALA A 55 -7.45 14.16 13.36
C ALA A 55 -6.73 14.25 12.01
N GLY A 56 -6.96 13.24 11.17
CA GLY A 56 -6.40 13.17 9.83
C GLY A 56 -7.31 12.42 8.87
N ASP A 57 -6.93 12.39 7.61
CA ASP A 57 -7.49 11.52 6.60
C ASP A 57 -6.66 10.23 6.57
N ILE A 58 -7.32 9.11 6.80
CA ILE A 58 -6.72 7.79 6.93
C ILE A 58 -7.16 6.97 5.73
N ALA A 59 -6.21 6.46 4.96
CA ALA A 59 -6.46 5.58 3.83
C ALA A 59 -5.90 4.18 4.12
N PHE A 60 -6.70 3.15 3.88
CA PHE A 60 -6.29 1.76 3.86
C PHE A 60 -6.29 1.27 2.42
N TYR A 61 -5.19 0.68 1.99
CA TYR A 61 -5.06 0.04 0.68
C TYR A 61 -4.78 -1.45 0.85
N ASP A 62 -5.75 -2.29 0.48
CA ASP A 62 -5.57 -3.75 0.45
C ASP A 62 -4.92 -4.15 -0.89
N GLU A 63 -3.66 -4.56 -0.83
CA GLU A 63 -2.87 -4.92 -2.02
C GLU A 63 -3.39 -6.16 -2.78
N ARG A 64 -4.21 -7.00 -2.14
CA ARG A 64 -4.79 -8.21 -2.77
C ARG A 64 -5.95 -7.86 -3.67
N THR A 65 -6.81 -6.95 -3.21
CA THR A 65 -8.06 -6.58 -3.87
C THR A 65 -7.93 -5.27 -4.63
N GLU A 66 -6.83 -4.53 -4.39
CA GLU A 66 -6.60 -3.17 -4.89
C GLU A 66 -7.67 -2.18 -4.40
N GLU A 67 -8.37 -2.53 -3.32
CA GLU A 67 -9.40 -1.70 -2.71
C GLU A 67 -8.79 -0.62 -1.83
N ILE A 68 -9.30 0.60 -1.97
CA ILE A 68 -8.94 1.72 -1.10
C ILE A 68 -10.16 2.12 -0.28
N ARG A 69 -9.97 2.32 1.02
CA ARG A 69 -10.98 2.88 1.92
C ARG A 69 -10.47 4.10 2.63
N PHE A 70 -11.27 5.14 2.65
CA PHE A 70 -10.95 6.43 3.26
C PHE A 70 -11.81 6.68 4.49
N TYR A 71 -11.16 7.23 5.52
CA TYR A 71 -11.79 7.66 6.76
C TYR A 71 -11.21 9.01 7.17
N THR A 72 -11.99 9.82 7.87
CA THR A 72 -11.52 11.07 8.47
C THR A 72 -11.79 11.01 9.96
N GLY A 73 -10.79 11.24 10.78
CA GLY A 73 -10.93 11.19 12.23
C GLY A 73 -9.62 10.97 12.96
N ARG A 74 -9.73 10.64 14.24
CA ARG A 74 -8.60 10.36 15.13
C ARG A 74 -8.17 8.90 15.11
N SER A 75 -9.07 8.03 14.68
CA SER A 75 -8.82 6.60 14.54
C SER A 75 -9.70 6.01 13.45
N ALA A 76 -9.25 4.90 12.87
CA ALA A 76 -10.02 4.12 11.91
C ALA A 76 -9.65 2.64 12.00
N GLU A 77 -10.58 1.79 11.56
CA GLU A 77 -10.38 0.36 11.50
C GLU A 77 -10.72 -0.17 10.10
N TYR A 78 -9.89 -1.09 9.63
CA TYR A 78 -10.11 -1.84 8.41
C TYR A 78 -10.22 -3.32 8.75
N SER A 79 -11.36 -3.94 8.44
CA SER A 79 -11.57 -5.38 8.61
C SER A 79 -11.09 -6.12 7.36
N GLY A 80 -10.14 -7.03 7.53
CA GLY A 80 -9.55 -7.78 6.43
C GLY A 80 -8.23 -8.44 6.83
N ASP A 81 -7.49 -8.96 5.84
CA ASP A 81 -6.19 -9.56 6.10
C ASP A 81 -5.12 -8.50 6.28
N ALA A 82 -4.83 -8.18 7.54
CA ALA A 82 -3.89 -7.14 7.94
C ALA A 82 -2.49 -7.26 7.30
N ARG A 83 -2.11 -8.47 6.84
CA ARG A 83 -0.81 -8.74 6.22
C ARG A 83 -0.60 -8.03 4.89
N TYR A 84 -1.65 -7.56 4.25
CA TYR A 84 -1.58 -6.98 2.90
C TYR A 84 -2.12 -5.55 2.83
N VAL A 85 -2.34 -4.92 3.96
CA VAL A 85 -2.95 -3.59 4.03
C VAL A 85 -1.89 -2.55 4.32
N ARG A 86 -1.73 -1.59 3.41
CA ARG A 86 -0.95 -0.36 3.65
C ARG A 86 -1.84 0.67 4.32
N VAL A 87 -1.23 1.47 5.16
CA VAL A 87 -1.90 2.61 5.80
C VAL A 87 -1.21 3.89 5.36
N CYS A 88 -2.00 4.88 4.95
CA CYS A 88 -1.51 6.21 4.68
C CYS A 88 -2.35 7.22 5.47
N VAL A 89 -1.71 8.14 6.13
CA VAL A 89 -2.38 9.20 6.90
C VAL A 89 -1.88 10.55 6.44
N SER A 90 -2.80 11.49 6.26
CA SER A 90 -2.50 12.88 5.94
C SER A 90 -3.37 13.82 6.78
N GLY A 91 -2.98 15.09 6.85
CA GLY A 91 -3.73 16.09 7.60
C GLY A 91 -3.32 17.50 7.21
N GLN A 92 -4.13 18.49 7.63
CA GLN A 92 -3.78 19.88 7.41
C GLN A 92 -2.51 20.23 8.19
N ASN A 93 -1.50 20.74 7.51
CA ASN A 93 -0.18 21.07 8.07
C ASN A 93 0.51 19.89 8.76
N LYS A 94 0.26 18.67 8.26
CA LYS A 94 0.91 17.45 8.74
C LYS A 94 1.75 16.82 7.65
N VAL A 95 2.92 16.33 8.02
CA VAL A 95 3.72 15.46 7.17
C VAL A 95 2.97 14.13 7.03
N PRO A 96 2.69 13.66 5.82
CA PRO A 96 2.03 12.37 5.64
C PRO A 96 2.83 11.23 6.26
N ALA A 97 2.12 10.33 6.95
CA ALA A 97 2.70 9.12 7.52
C ALA A 97 2.20 7.88 6.79
N ILE A 98 3.11 6.94 6.55
CA ILE A 98 2.81 5.69 5.84
C ILE A 98 3.32 4.51 6.67
N ASP A 99 2.48 3.49 6.82
CA ASP A 99 2.85 2.21 7.40
C ASP A 99 2.67 1.10 6.36
N PHE A 100 3.73 0.34 6.17
CA PHE A 100 3.77 -0.75 5.21
C PHE A 100 3.64 -2.10 5.93
N PRO A 101 2.93 -3.07 5.35
CA PRO A 101 2.96 -4.43 5.85
C PRO A 101 4.37 -5.02 5.72
N VAL A 102 4.77 -5.78 6.73
CA VAL A 102 6.06 -6.49 6.71
C VAL A 102 5.86 -7.84 6.05
N TYR A 103 6.64 -8.09 4.99
CA TYR A 103 6.64 -9.37 4.29
C TYR A 103 7.89 -10.17 4.63
N PRO A 104 7.82 -11.51 4.57
CA PRO A 104 9.00 -12.33 4.76
C PRO A 104 9.99 -12.13 3.59
N ASP A 105 11.30 -12.17 3.90
CA ASP A 105 12.35 -12.12 2.89
C ASP A 105 12.24 -13.31 1.92
N VAL A 106 11.93 -14.49 2.46
CA VAL A 106 11.73 -15.69 1.64
C VAL A 106 10.49 -16.45 2.10
N LEU A 107 9.62 -16.77 1.14
CA LEU A 107 8.46 -17.64 1.35
C LEU A 107 8.66 -18.96 0.60
N TYR A 108 8.49 -20.07 1.29
CA TYR A 108 8.62 -21.41 0.73
C TYR A 108 7.24 -22.08 0.60
N ILE A 109 6.91 -22.53 -0.61
CA ILE A 109 5.72 -23.35 -0.91
C ILE A 109 6.23 -24.72 -1.32
N GLN A 110 6.17 -25.67 -0.38
CA GLN A 110 6.71 -27.03 -0.50
C GLN A 110 5.86 -28.04 0.25
N ASN A 111 5.61 -29.21 -0.34
CA ASN A 111 4.85 -30.30 0.24
C ASN A 111 3.46 -29.87 0.70
N GLU A 112 2.76 -29.13 -0.14
CA GLU A 112 1.42 -28.66 0.16
C GLU A 112 0.54 -28.55 -1.09
N THR A 113 -0.76 -28.72 -0.89
CA THR A 113 -1.78 -28.46 -1.92
C THR A 113 -2.47 -27.13 -1.60
N VAL A 114 -2.29 -26.16 -2.46
CA VAL A 114 -2.87 -24.82 -2.36
C VAL A 114 -4.18 -24.78 -3.14
N GLN A 115 -5.26 -24.37 -2.48
CA GLN A 115 -6.55 -24.09 -3.10
C GLN A 115 -6.90 -22.63 -2.91
N GLY A 116 -7.33 -21.97 -3.99
CA GLY A 116 -7.64 -20.56 -3.97
C GLY A 116 -9.02 -20.21 -3.37
N PRO A 117 -9.29 -18.91 -3.15
CA PRO A 117 -8.39 -17.81 -3.48
C PRO A 117 -7.23 -17.67 -2.49
N LYS A 118 -6.01 -17.55 -2.99
CA LYS A 118 -4.80 -17.36 -2.18
C LYS A 118 -3.90 -16.29 -2.78
N TYR A 119 -3.41 -15.42 -1.93
CA TYR A 119 -2.44 -14.40 -2.27
C TYR A 119 -1.21 -14.57 -1.39
N TYR A 120 -0.03 -14.61 -2.01
CA TYR A 120 1.25 -14.72 -1.34
C TYR A 120 2.12 -13.55 -1.76
N LYS A 121 2.76 -12.89 -0.79
CA LYS A 121 3.74 -11.83 -1.04
C LYS A 121 4.97 -12.01 -0.16
N ALA A 122 6.15 -11.87 -0.77
CA ALA A 122 7.45 -11.94 -0.13
C ALA A 122 8.49 -11.25 -1.02
N ASP A 123 9.71 -11.03 -0.53
CA ASP A 123 10.80 -10.58 -1.39
C ASP A 123 11.14 -11.64 -2.42
N THR A 124 11.35 -12.86 -1.96
CA THR A 124 11.57 -14.03 -2.82
C THR A 124 10.53 -15.10 -2.49
N ILE A 125 9.85 -15.63 -3.49
CA ILE A 125 8.98 -16.81 -3.33
C ILE A 125 9.64 -17.98 -4.03
N LYS A 126 9.82 -19.10 -3.32
CA LYS A 126 10.34 -20.35 -3.85
C LYS A 126 9.29 -21.45 -3.76
N VAL A 127 8.97 -22.04 -4.89
CA VAL A 127 7.95 -23.09 -5.02
C VAL A 127 8.58 -24.35 -5.60
N GLY A 128 8.36 -25.51 -4.98
CA GLY A 128 8.90 -26.76 -5.49
C GLY A 128 8.88 -27.90 -4.48
N SER A 129 9.42 -29.05 -4.88
CA SER A 129 9.45 -30.25 -4.02
C SER A 129 10.58 -30.29 -3.01
N HIS A 130 11.62 -29.46 -3.20
CA HIS A 130 12.77 -29.36 -2.31
C HIS A 130 13.42 -27.98 -2.42
N VAL A 131 12.73 -26.95 -1.93
CA VAL A 131 13.19 -25.56 -1.96
C VAL A 131 13.62 -25.05 -0.59
N THR A 132 13.39 -25.87 0.46
CA THR A 132 13.87 -25.66 1.83
C THR A 132 14.02 -26.99 2.56
N ASP A 133 14.96 -27.06 3.50
CA ASP A 133 15.12 -28.19 4.41
C ASP A 133 14.25 -28.10 5.67
N GLU A 134 13.59 -26.95 5.87
CA GLU A 134 12.68 -26.73 7.01
C GLU A 134 11.34 -27.47 6.89
N LYS A 135 10.97 -27.83 5.67
CA LYS A 135 9.73 -28.57 5.37
C LYS A 135 10.05 -29.95 4.79
N ALA A 136 9.18 -30.93 5.04
CA ALA A 136 9.29 -32.23 4.40
C ALA A 136 9.29 -32.08 2.86
N LYS A 137 10.08 -32.90 2.18
CA LYS A 137 10.11 -32.95 0.71
C LYS A 137 8.75 -33.42 0.17
N GLY A 138 8.26 -32.76 -0.86
CA GLY A 138 7.00 -33.09 -1.48
C GLY A 138 6.55 -32.00 -2.46
N GLU A 139 5.68 -32.37 -3.38
CA GLU A 139 5.23 -31.47 -4.44
C GLU A 139 4.44 -30.29 -3.89
N ALA A 140 4.59 -29.14 -4.54
CA ALA A 140 3.73 -27.97 -4.37
C ALA A 140 2.66 -28.01 -5.48
N VAL A 141 1.41 -28.27 -5.09
CA VAL A 141 0.30 -28.46 -6.03
C VAL A 141 -0.69 -27.30 -5.90
N PHE A 142 -0.96 -26.61 -6.97
CA PHE A 142 -2.01 -25.59 -7.05
C PHE A 142 -3.25 -26.21 -7.69
N ASP A 143 -4.33 -26.35 -6.89
CA ASP A 143 -5.53 -27.09 -7.28
C ASP A 143 -6.78 -26.23 -7.09
N LYS A 144 -7.33 -25.73 -8.18
CA LYS A 144 -8.54 -24.90 -8.27
C LYS A 144 -8.42 -23.50 -7.68
N GLY A 145 -9.25 -22.62 -8.20
CA GLY A 145 -9.36 -21.23 -7.77
C GLY A 145 -8.25 -20.34 -8.28
N GLU A 146 -8.17 -19.14 -7.73
CA GLU A 146 -7.17 -18.15 -8.10
C GLU A 146 -6.03 -18.14 -7.09
N VAL A 147 -4.80 -18.27 -7.58
CA VAL A 147 -3.59 -18.16 -6.76
C VAL A 147 -2.67 -17.11 -7.36
N THR A 148 -2.31 -16.12 -6.57
CA THR A 148 -1.39 -15.05 -6.97
C THR A 148 -0.14 -15.11 -6.12
N LEU A 149 1.02 -15.16 -6.79
CA LEU A 149 2.34 -15.07 -6.17
C LEU A 149 2.95 -13.71 -6.55
N THR A 150 3.19 -12.85 -5.58
CA THR A 150 3.81 -11.54 -5.79
C THR A 150 5.18 -11.52 -5.11
N GLY A 151 6.25 -11.59 -5.92
CA GLY A 151 7.61 -11.37 -5.45
C GLY A 151 7.98 -9.88 -5.56
N ARG A 152 8.68 -9.33 -4.56
CA ARG A 152 9.28 -8.01 -4.71
C ARG A 152 10.53 -8.07 -5.57
N GLU A 153 11.34 -9.11 -5.42
CA GLU A 153 12.54 -9.35 -6.20
C GLU A 153 12.35 -10.45 -7.24
N LYS A 154 11.87 -11.63 -6.81
CA LYS A 154 11.74 -12.79 -7.69
C LYS A 154 10.75 -13.85 -7.19
N VAL A 155 10.25 -14.63 -8.13
CA VAL A 155 9.49 -15.86 -7.90
C VAL A 155 10.21 -16.99 -8.64
N ILE A 156 10.57 -18.05 -7.93
CA ILE A 156 11.28 -19.20 -8.45
C ILE A 156 10.33 -20.40 -8.41
N LEU A 157 10.04 -20.98 -9.57
CA LEU A 157 9.34 -22.24 -9.68
C LEU A 157 10.37 -23.33 -10.00
N ASP A 158 10.51 -24.29 -9.10
CA ASP A 158 11.43 -25.41 -9.23
C ASP A 158 10.69 -26.73 -9.48
N ARG A 159 11.44 -27.81 -9.64
CA ARG A 159 10.88 -29.15 -9.86
C ARG A 159 9.88 -29.52 -8.77
N GLY A 160 8.80 -30.21 -9.17
CA GLY A 160 7.71 -30.57 -8.27
C GLY A 160 6.72 -29.43 -8.02
N THR A 161 6.70 -28.41 -8.87
CA THR A 161 5.61 -27.46 -8.95
C THR A 161 4.58 -27.93 -9.96
N THR A 162 3.34 -28.12 -9.53
CA THR A 162 2.24 -28.59 -10.37
C THR A 162 1.08 -27.61 -10.30
N VAL A 163 0.62 -27.09 -11.45
CA VAL A 163 -0.60 -26.29 -11.57
C VAL A 163 -1.65 -27.12 -12.29
N LYS A 164 -2.73 -27.47 -11.58
CA LYS A 164 -3.81 -28.29 -12.15
C LYS A 164 -4.73 -27.46 -13.04
N ARG A 165 -5.37 -28.15 -13.96
CA ARG A 165 -6.38 -27.56 -14.85
C ARG A 165 -7.53 -26.96 -14.01
N GLY A 166 -7.95 -25.74 -14.37
CA GLY A 166 -9.00 -25.01 -13.66
C GLY A 166 -8.46 -24.09 -12.55
N THR A 167 -7.13 -23.98 -12.39
CA THR A 167 -6.48 -23.01 -11.52
C THR A 167 -6.09 -21.76 -12.32
N THR A 168 -6.49 -20.59 -11.86
CA THR A 168 -5.95 -19.33 -12.33
C THR A 168 -4.70 -19.04 -11.53
N PHE A 169 -3.54 -19.14 -12.18
CA PHE A 169 -2.25 -18.98 -11.52
C PHE A 169 -1.56 -17.73 -12.04
N LYS A 170 -1.33 -16.75 -11.18
CA LYS A 170 -0.71 -15.47 -11.53
C LYS A 170 0.64 -15.32 -10.82
N ILE A 171 1.64 -14.86 -11.54
CA ILE A 171 2.94 -14.46 -10.99
C ILE A 171 3.16 -13.00 -11.33
N GLN A 172 3.53 -12.24 -10.32
CA GLN A 172 3.83 -10.81 -10.45
C GLN A 172 5.16 -10.50 -9.79
N ILE A 173 5.94 -9.62 -10.40
CA ILE A 173 7.09 -9.00 -9.73
C ILE A 173 6.72 -7.53 -9.55
N LYS A 174 6.55 -7.13 -8.29
CA LYS A 174 6.27 -5.75 -7.93
C LYS A 174 7.37 -5.29 -6.98
N ASN A 175 8.30 -4.53 -7.50
CA ASN A 175 9.29 -3.86 -6.68
C ASN A 175 8.63 -2.62 -6.07
N ASP A 176 8.19 -2.74 -4.81
CA ASP A 176 7.63 -1.63 -4.04
C ASP A 176 8.73 -0.85 -3.31
N SER A 177 9.97 -0.91 -3.76
CA SER A 177 11.03 -0.06 -3.23
C SER A 177 10.69 1.39 -3.59
N TYR A 178 9.95 2.03 -2.72
CA TYR A 178 9.96 3.48 -2.65
C TYR A 178 11.33 3.84 -2.05
N GLU A 179 12.30 4.10 -2.89
CA GLU A 179 13.40 4.94 -2.47
C GLU A 179 12.75 6.27 -2.13
N ILE A 180 12.58 6.52 -0.84
CA ILE A 180 12.45 7.88 -0.35
C ILE A 180 13.83 8.47 -0.63
N GLU A 181 14.02 8.98 -1.86
CA GLU A 181 15.13 9.89 -2.11
C GLU A 181 14.93 11.00 -1.08
N GLU A 182 15.93 11.20 -0.22
CA GLU A 182 16.04 12.34 0.66
C GLU A 182 16.06 13.61 -0.23
N TYR A 183 14.88 14.01 -0.69
CA TYR A 183 14.75 15.29 -1.36
C TYR A 183 14.97 16.38 -0.31
N ASN A 184 16.13 17.00 -0.41
CA ASN A 184 16.45 18.27 0.23
C ASN A 184 15.22 19.16 0.34
N HIS A 185 14.86 19.52 1.52
CA HIS A 185 13.81 20.38 2.11
C HIS A 185 13.13 21.47 1.27
N ARG A 186 13.08 21.43 -0.06
CA ARG A 186 12.51 22.51 -0.88
C ARG A 186 11.38 22.19 -1.83
N ALA A 187 11.02 20.92 -2.03
CA ALA A 187 9.79 20.56 -2.77
C ALA A 187 9.40 19.13 -2.46
N LEU A 188 8.45 18.92 -1.56
CA LEU A 188 7.69 17.68 -1.47
C LEU A 188 6.71 17.66 -2.66
N VAL A 189 7.17 17.17 -3.79
CA VAL A 189 6.28 16.82 -4.91
C VAL A 189 5.84 15.39 -4.67
N PHE A 190 4.62 15.23 -4.17
CA PHE A 190 4.01 13.92 -4.06
C PHE A 190 3.63 13.41 -5.45
N TYR A 191 4.34 12.42 -5.95
CA TYR A 191 3.89 11.61 -7.06
C TYR A 191 2.80 10.65 -6.56
N TRP A 192 1.55 11.10 -6.57
CA TRP A 192 0.37 10.26 -6.28
C TRP A 192 0.10 9.21 -7.37
N GLY A 193 0.81 9.25 -8.49
CA GLY A 193 0.56 8.43 -9.66
C GLY A 193 0.89 6.93 -9.52
N SER A 194 1.59 6.52 -8.47
CA SER A 194 1.97 5.11 -8.29
C SER A 194 1.41 4.45 -7.02
N VAL A 195 0.70 5.20 -6.18
CA VAL A 195 0.14 4.68 -4.91
C VAL A 195 -1.38 4.56 -4.94
N CYS A 196 -2.04 5.38 -5.77
CA CYS A 196 -3.48 5.24 -6.00
C CYS A 196 -3.70 5.09 -7.51
N PRO A 197 -4.35 4.02 -7.98
CA PRO A 197 -4.86 4.00 -9.34
C PRO A 197 -5.82 5.17 -9.48
N SER A 198 -5.58 6.03 -10.46
CA SER A 198 -6.51 7.08 -10.87
C SER A 198 -7.84 6.43 -11.19
N GLY A 199 -8.88 6.72 -10.40
CA GLY A 199 -10.28 6.41 -10.72
C GLY A 199 -10.77 7.24 -11.89
#